data_f9581a3498e01754e86087c52943b156
#
_entry.id   f9581a3498e01754e86087c52943b156
#
_cell.length_a   1.000
_cell.length_b   1.000
_cell.length_c   1.000
_cell.angle_alpha   90.00
_cell.angle_beta   90.00
_cell.angle_gamma   90.00
#
_symmetry.space_group_name_H-M   'P 1'
#
loop_
_entity.id
_entity.type
_entity.pdbx_description
1 polymer ?
#
loop_
_entity_poly.entity_id
_entity_poly.type
_entity_poly.pdbx_seq_one_letter_code
_entity_poly.pdbx_strand_id
1 'polypeptide(L)'
;MLRSMTRRDALRLSIGSLAGLTSGRAFAAPDVEERADLDGVFAENGVAGTFVLHDVASDRLTLVNAKRAATRLVPASTFKVPNSVIALETGVVKDENEIIPYGGRPQPFKQWEKDMSMREAIALSAVPIYQELARRIGLERYKVWLARLDFGNQQTGTIVDTFWLDGPLEISAIEEARFVARLAQGKLDASARVQSITRDIIRLESREGKVLYGKTGWRFSSNLGWWTGWVEENSKLTAFSLNIDMPGAATDLPKRVAIGKAVLGKLGVL
;
A
#
# COMPACT_ATOMS: atom_id res chain seq x y z
N MET A 1 59.22 29.35 65.13
CA MET A 1 60.33 28.89 64.23
C MET A 1 59.83 27.86 63.31
N LEU A 2 59.80 28.22 61.95
CA LEU A 2 60.21 27.38 60.84
C LEU A 2 59.58 25.97 60.74
N ARG A 3 59.06 25.47 59.67
CA ARG A 3 59.11 25.74 58.21
C ARG A 3 58.02 25.01 57.46
N SER A 4 57.52 25.65 56.49
CA SER A 4 56.83 25.15 55.31
C SER A 4 57.44 23.86 54.74
N MET A 5 56.58 22.96 54.24
CA MET A 5 56.87 22.24 53.00
C MET A 5 55.60 21.67 52.37
N THR A 6 55.30 22.18 51.20
CA THR A 6 54.35 21.69 50.23
C THR A 6 54.85 20.41 49.58
N ARG A 7 53.95 19.42 49.34
CA ARG A 7 54.10 18.53 48.18
C ARG A 7 52.73 18.14 47.68
N ARG A 8 52.48 18.55 46.48
CA ARG A 8 51.44 18.08 45.60
C ARG A 8 51.72 16.60 45.22
N ASP A 9 50.82 15.70 45.51
CA ASP A 9 50.77 14.44 44.81
C ASP A 9 49.46 14.37 44.03
N ALA A 10 49.64 14.43 42.68
CA ALA A 10 48.59 14.34 41.73
C ALA A 10 48.14 12.89 41.56
N LEU A 11 46.94 12.58 42.02
CA LEU A 11 46.27 11.33 41.68
C LEU A 11 45.77 11.43 40.24
N ARG A 12 46.42 10.75 39.33
CA ARG A 12 45.94 10.58 37.96
C ARG A 12 44.82 9.52 37.99
N LEU A 13 43.54 9.97 37.93
CA LEU A 13 42.43 9.12 37.53
C LEU A 13 42.46 8.96 36.01
N SER A 14 42.84 7.78 35.56
CA SER A 14 42.64 7.36 34.16
C SER A 14 41.16 7.04 33.95
N ILE A 15 40.43 7.96 33.31
CA ILE A 15 39.09 7.72 32.79
C ILE A 15 39.26 6.88 31.55
N GLY A 16 39.01 5.58 31.66
CA GLY A 16 38.87 4.69 30.50
C GLY A 16 37.57 5.03 29.75
N SER A 17 37.69 5.70 28.62
CA SER A 17 36.59 5.88 27.70
C SER A 17 36.21 4.52 27.08
N LEU A 18 35.17 3.89 27.56
CA LEU A 18 34.49 2.80 26.86
C LEU A 18 33.76 3.43 25.67
N ALA A 19 34.41 3.49 24.53
CA ALA A 19 33.73 3.77 23.25
C ALA A 19 32.86 2.55 22.91
N GLY A 20 31.60 2.59 23.29
CA GLY A 20 30.60 1.63 22.84
C GLY A 20 30.43 1.81 21.34
N LEU A 21 30.99 0.90 20.54
CA LEU A 21 30.67 0.74 19.12
C LEU A 21 29.24 0.26 19.02
N THR A 22 28.29 1.18 18.97
CA THR A 22 26.97 0.90 18.44
C THR A 22 27.15 0.74 16.94
N SER A 23 27.31 -0.47 16.47
CA SER A 23 27.20 -0.83 15.06
C SER A 23 25.75 -0.57 14.63
N GLY A 24 25.45 0.69 14.32
CA GLY A 24 24.26 1.05 13.58
C GLY A 24 24.33 0.32 12.24
N ARG A 25 23.47 -0.68 12.04
CA ARG A 25 23.22 -1.23 10.72
C ARG A 25 22.74 -0.06 9.86
N ALA A 26 23.65 0.50 9.07
CA ALA A 26 23.26 1.39 7.98
C ALA A 26 22.37 0.53 7.06
N PHE A 27 21.07 0.78 7.05
CA PHE A 27 20.21 0.24 6.01
C PHE A 27 20.75 0.81 4.70
N ALA A 28 21.28 -0.05 3.86
CA ALA A 28 21.66 0.34 2.50
C ALA A 28 20.39 0.91 1.83
N ALA A 29 20.55 2.02 1.11
CA ALA A 29 19.46 2.53 0.27
C ALA A 29 18.98 1.38 -0.62
N PRO A 30 17.66 1.25 -0.87
CA PRO A 30 17.14 0.18 -1.70
C PRO A 30 17.80 0.25 -3.08
N ASP A 31 18.13 -0.90 -3.66
CA ASP A 31 18.61 -0.98 -5.04
C ASP A 31 17.45 -0.58 -5.97
N VAL A 32 17.64 0.48 -6.75
CA VAL A 32 16.62 1.05 -7.62
C VAL A 32 17.12 1.03 -9.06
N GLU A 33 16.35 0.36 -9.93
CA GLU A 33 16.56 0.35 -11.37
C GLU A 33 15.41 1.08 -12.07
N GLU A 34 15.73 2.08 -12.92
CA GLU A 34 14.72 2.70 -13.77
C GLU A 34 14.72 2.06 -15.17
N ARG A 35 13.53 1.69 -15.65
CA ARG A 35 13.28 0.99 -16.91
C ARG A 35 12.53 1.89 -17.88
N ALA A 36 13.22 2.92 -18.40
CA ALA A 36 12.65 3.82 -19.41
C ALA A 36 12.27 3.13 -20.73
N ASP A 37 12.85 1.95 -21.03
CA ASP A 37 12.48 1.13 -22.18
C ASP A 37 11.04 0.59 -22.09
N LEU A 38 10.41 0.60 -20.92
CA LEU A 38 9.02 0.19 -20.71
C LEU A 38 8.02 1.36 -20.82
N ASP A 39 8.48 2.60 -20.97
CA ASP A 39 7.58 3.76 -21.16
C ASP A 39 6.70 3.58 -22.42
N GLY A 40 7.20 2.88 -23.43
CA GLY A 40 6.45 2.56 -24.64
C GLY A 40 5.13 1.84 -24.39
N VAL A 41 5.05 1.00 -23.35
CA VAL A 41 3.82 0.29 -23.00
C VAL A 41 2.69 1.24 -22.63
N PHE A 42 3.00 2.35 -21.95
CA PHE A 42 2.02 3.38 -21.61
C PHE A 42 1.62 4.21 -22.83
N ALA A 43 2.61 4.63 -23.63
CA ALA A 43 2.40 5.44 -24.82
C ALA A 43 1.53 4.69 -25.87
N GLU A 44 1.77 3.40 -26.12
CA GLU A 44 0.99 2.54 -27.01
C GLU A 44 -0.48 2.45 -26.58
N ASN A 45 -0.76 2.59 -25.28
CA ASN A 45 -2.11 2.61 -24.73
C ASN A 45 -2.71 4.03 -24.63
N GLY A 46 -1.98 5.07 -25.08
CA GLY A 46 -2.46 6.46 -25.06
C GLY A 46 -2.66 7.02 -23.66
N VAL A 47 -1.84 6.61 -22.69
CA VAL A 47 -1.91 7.07 -21.30
C VAL A 47 -0.52 7.45 -20.77
N ALA A 48 -0.47 8.35 -19.79
CA ALA A 48 0.70 8.58 -18.97
C ALA A 48 0.56 7.82 -17.65
N GLY A 49 1.69 7.34 -17.11
CA GLY A 49 1.61 6.55 -15.87
C GLY A 49 2.97 6.25 -15.26
N THR A 50 2.94 5.36 -14.29
CA THR A 50 4.11 4.77 -13.64
C THR A 50 3.85 3.31 -13.30
N PHE A 51 4.91 2.54 -13.20
CA PHE A 51 4.88 1.18 -12.67
C PHE A 51 6.03 1.00 -11.67
N VAL A 52 5.74 0.34 -10.58
CA VAL A 52 6.71 -0.08 -9.57
C VAL A 52 6.64 -1.59 -9.45
N LEU A 53 7.79 -2.26 -9.58
CA LEU A 53 7.98 -3.64 -9.16
C LEU A 53 8.86 -3.65 -7.92
N HIS A 54 8.48 -4.43 -6.92
CA HIS A 54 9.27 -4.66 -5.71
C HIS A 54 9.58 -6.17 -5.59
N ASP A 55 10.81 -6.55 -5.88
CA ASP A 55 11.31 -7.88 -5.54
C ASP A 55 11.54 -7.94 -4.03
N VAL A 56 10.70 -8.70 -3.35
CA VAL A 56 10.65 -8.71 -1.88
C VAL A 56 11.87 -9.39 -1.27
N ALA A 57 12.49 -10.34 -1.98
CA ALA A 57 13.63 -11.08 -1.46
C ALA A 57 14.92 -10.25 -1.44
N SER A 58 15.13 -9.44 -2.48
CA SER A 58 16.31 -8.58 -2.63
C SER A 58 16.09 -7.13 -2.16
N ASP A 59 14.86 -6.75 -1.81
CA ASP A 59 14.40 -5.36 -1.57
C ASP A 59 14.70 -4.42 -2.74
N ARG A 60 14.73 -4.95 -3.96
CA ARG A 60 15.00 -4.20 -5.19
C ARG A 60 13.73 -3.61 -5.76
N LEU A 61 13.80 -2.34 -6.17
CA LEU A 61 12.74 -1.65 -6.88
C LEU A 61 13.09 -1.49 -8.36
N THR A 62 12.17 -1.89 -9.24
CA THR A 62 12.23 -1.56 -10.66
C THR A 62 11.11 -0.55 -10.97
N LEU A 63 11.48 0.60 -11.52
CA LEU A 63 10.58 1.73 -11.73
C LEU A 63 10.43 2.05 -13.21
N VAL A 64 9.22 2.39 -13.61
CA VAL A 64 8.93 3.11 -14.86
C VAL A 64 8.42 4.48 -14.46
N ASN A 65 9.06 5.56 -14.92
CA ASN A 65 8.79 6.95 -14.50
C ASN A 65 8.96 7.14 -12.98
N ALA A 66 10.20 7.14 -12.52
CA ALA A 66 10.57 7.22 -11.10
C ALA A 66 10.00 8.44 -10.39
N LYS A 67 9.92 9.60 -11.07
CA LYS A 67 9.35 10.83 -10.51
C LYS A 67 7.89 10.62 -10.13
N ARG A 68 7.09 10.04 -11.03
CA ARG A 68 5.67 9.75 -10.76
C ARG A 68 5.51 8.64 -9.74
N ALA A 69 6.37 7.62 -9.76
CA ALA A 69 6.38 6.54 -8.79
C ALA A 69 6.51 7.03 -7.34
N ALA A 70 7.29 8.09 -7.12
CA ALA A 70 7.49 8.72 -5.81
C ALA A 70 6.43 9.79 -5.46
N THR A 71 5.60 10.21 -6.42
CA THR A 71 4.56 11.22 -6.19
C THR A 71 3.37 10.60 -5.48
N ARG A 72 2.96 11.18 -4.35
CA ARG A 72 1.75 10.77 -3.63
C ARG A 72 0.51 11.27 -4.36
N LEU A 73 -0.47 10.37 -4.50
CA LEU A 73 -1.76 10.59 -5.15
C LEU A 73 -2.86 9.93 -4.32
N VAL A 74 -4.10 10.36 -4.51
CA VAL A 74 -5.25 9.77 -3.81
C VAL A 74 -5.42 8.29 -4.21
N PRO A 75 -5.47 7.34 -3.26
CA PRO A 75 -5.47 5.90 -3.55
C PRO A 75 -6.78 5.39 -4.17
N ALA A 76 -7.87 6.09 -3.99
CA ALA A 76 -9.19 5.63 -4.41
C ALA A 76 -9.50 4.21 -3.88
N SER A 77 -9.97 3.30 -4.73
CA SER A 77 -10.38 1.96 -4.28
C SER A 77 -9.24 0.99 -3.95
N THR A 78 -7.95 1.35 -4.12
CA THR A 78 -6.87 0.53 -3.56
C THR A 78 -6.87 0.58 -2.04
N PHE A 79 -7.34 1.70 -1.45
CA PHE A 79 -7.55 1.83 -0.01
C PHE A 79 -8.49 0.78 0.59
N LYS A 80 -9.32 0.11 -0.22
CA LYS A 80 -10.15 -0.99 0.29
C LYS A 80 -9.33 -2.12 0.92
N VAL A 81 -8.07 -2.30 0.52
CA VAL A 81 -7.18 -3.31 1.10
C VAL A 81 -6.83 -2.97 2.55
N PRO A 82 -6.19 -1.82 2.88
CA PRO A 82 -5.97 -1.47 4.29
C PRO A 82 -7.28 -1.26 5.06
N ASN A 83 -8.34 -0.76 4.42
CA ASN A 83 -9.65 -0.61 5.06
C ASN A 83 -10.23 -1.95 5.52
N SER A 84 -10.05 -3.03 4.75
CA SER A 84 -10.47 -4.38 5.16
C SER A 84 -9.69 -4.86 6.39
N VAL A 85 -8.36 -4.63 6.41
CA VAL A 85 -7.53 -4.91 7.60
C VAL A 85 -8.07 -4.17 8.82
N ILE A 86 -8.32 -2.87 8.69
CA ILE A 86 -8.78 -2.02 9.79
C ILE A 86 -10.18 -2.44 10.26
N ALA A 87 -11.11 -2.72 9.35
CA ALA A 87 -12.47 -3.13 9.69
C ALA A 87 -12.50 -4.43 10.49
N LEU A 88 -11.69 -5.42 10.08
CA LEU A 88 -11.58 -6.71 10.78
C LEU A 88 -10.86 -6.58 12.12
N GLU A 89 -9.78 -5.80 12.21
CA GLU A 89 -9.03 -5.59 13.46
C GLU A 89 -9.82 -4.81 14.50
N THR A 90 -10.62 -3.85 14.06
CA THR A 90 -11.46 -3.06 14.96
C THR A 90 -12.76 -3.77 15.35
N GLY A 91 -13.03 -4.94 14.76
CA GLY A 91 -14.22 -5.74 15.05
C GLY A 91 -15.54 -5.11 14.60
N VAL A 92 -15.50 -4.11 13.69
CA VAL A 92 -16.73 -3.51 13.13
C VAL A 92 -17.45 -4.44 12.16
N VAL A 93 -16.74 -5.47 11.71
CA VAL A 93 -17.28 -6.68 11.10
C VAL A 93 -16.55 -7.89 11.68
N LYS A 94 -17.24 -9.02 11.85
CA LYS A 94 -16.66 -10.23 12.44
C LYS A 94 -15.77 -11.02 11.45
N ASP A 95 -16.14 -11.01 10.18
CA ASP A 95 -15.45 -11.70 9.10
C ASP A 95 -15.80 -11.08 7.73
N GLU A 96 -15.20 -11.60 6.69
CA GLU A 96 -15.38 -11.14 5.31
C GLU A 96 -16.73 -11.50 4.68
N ASN A 97 -17.53 -12.33 5.32
CA ASN A 97 -18.82 -12.83 4.83
C ASN A 97 -20.02 -12.14 5.49
N GLU A 98 -19.80 -11.37 6.57
CA GLU A 98 -20.86 -10.58 7.19
C GLU A 98 -21.49 -9.62 6.19
N ILE A 99 -22.84 -9.62 6.13
CA ILE A 99 -23.60 -8.75 5.23
C ILE A 99 -23.63 -7.32 5.78
N ILE A 100 -23.24 -6.38 4.95
CA ILE A 100 -23.15 -4.96 5.25
C ILE A 100 -24.17 -4.22 4.37
N PRO A 101 -25.01 -3.35 4.95
CA PRO A 101 -26.00 -2.61 4.19
C PRO A 101 -25.34 -1.54 3.29
N TYR A 102 -25.85 -1.40 2.07
CA TYR A 102 -25.38 -0.34 1.14
C TYR A 102 -26.05 1.02 1.38
N GLY A 103 -27.05 1.07 2.26
CA GLY A 103 -27.70 2.30 2.71
C GLY A 103 -28.86 2.79 1.85
N GLY A 104 -29.34 2.01 0.85
CA GLY A 104 -30.56 2.26 0.12
C GLY A 104 -30.52 3.47 -0.84
N ARG A 105 -29.39 4.13 -1.04
CA ARG A 105 -29.27 5.30 -1.93
C ARG A 105 -28.87 4.89 -3.33
N PRO A 106 -29.36 5.59 -4.40
CA PRO A 106 -28.89 5.38 -5.77
C PRO A 106 -27.36 5.48 -5.86
N GLN A 107 -26.77 4.56 -6.63
CA GLN A 107 -25.31 4.47 -6.81
C GLN A 107 -24.94 4.68 -8.29
N PRO A 108 -23.70 5.13 -8.59
CA PRO A 108 -23.22 5.26 -9.97
C PRO A 108 -23.27 3.95 -10.77
N PHE A 109 -23.16 2.81 -10.07
CA PHE A 109 -23.26 1.48 -10.68
C PHE A 109 -24.37 0.68 -10.02
N LYS A 110 -25.32 0.19 -10.81
CA LYS A 110 -26.48 -0.58 -10.32
C LYS A 110 -26.09 -1.80 -9.48
N GLN A 111 -24.97 -2.43 -9.82
CA GLN A 111 -24.43 -3.58 -9.07
C GLN A 111 -24.00 -3.26 -7.62
N TRP A 112 -23.89 -1.97 -7.25
CA TRP A 112 -23.60 -1.53 -5.88
C TRP A 112 -24.85 -1.32 -5.04
N GLU A 113 -26.04 -1.34 -5.65
CA GLU A 113 -27.33 -1.08 -4.99
C GLU A 113 -27.88 -2.35 -4.35
N LYS A 114 -27.09 -3.01 -3.52
CA LYS A 114 -27.50 -4.16 -2.70
C LYS A 114 -26.60 -4.32 -1.49
N ASP A 115 -27.16 -4.91 -0.44
CA ASP A 115 -26.40 -5.34 0.71
C ASP A 115 -25.48 -6.48 0.28
N MET A 116 -24.23 -6.46 0.74
CA MET A 116 -23.24 -7.48 0.36
C MET A 116 -22.15 -7.65 1.41
N SER A 117 -21.47 -8.76 1.35
CA SER A 117 -20.32 -9.03 2.21
C SER A 117 -19.09 -8.19 1.79
N MET A 118 -18.09 -8.10 2.68
CA MET A 118 -16.80 -7.47 2.34
C MET A 118 -16.13 -8.19 1.15
N ARG A 119 -16.20 -9.53 1.10
CA ARG A 119 -15.67 -10.35 0.00
C ARG A 119 -16.29 -9.96 -1.34
N GLU A 120 -17.61 -9.81 -1.40
CA GLU A 120 -18.28 -9.39 -2.61
C GLU A 120 -18.00 -7.91 -2.94
N ALA A 121 -18.02 -7.05 -1.93
CA ALA A 121 -17.81 -5.62 -2.09
C ALA A 121 -16.42 -5.26 -2.61
N ILE A 122 -15.36 -5.98 -2.19
CA ILE A 122 -14.00 -5.70 -2.68
C ILE A 122 -13.84 -6.14 -4.13
N ALA A 123 -14.45 -7.26 -4.53
CA ALA A 123 -14.43 -7.75 -5.90
C ALA A 123 -15.15 -6.79 -6.87
N LEU A 124 -16.33 -6.29 -6.47
CA LEU A 124 -17.11 -5.30 -7.23
C LEU A 124 -16.58 -3.87 -7.06
N SER A 125 -15.63 -3.66 -6.17
CA SER A 125 -15.15 -2.32 -5.79
C SER A 125 -16.27 -1.41 -5.24
N ALA A 126 -17.28 -1.97 -4.58
CA ALA A 126 -18.47 -1.27 -4.09
C ALA A 126 -18.11 -0.21 -3.05
N VAL A 127 -18.27 1.06 -3.43
CA VAL A 127 -17.96 2.20 -2.56
C VAL A 127 -18.89 2.28 -1.35
N PRO A 128 -20.23 2.14 -1.49
CA PRO A 128 -21.16 2.35 -0.37
C PRO A 128 -20.90 1.39 0.81
N ILE A 129 -20.48 0.16 0.54
CA ILE A 129 -20.14 -0.81 1.59
C ILE A 129 -18.91 -0.35 2.39
N TYR A 130 -17.87 0.10 1.71
CA TYR A 130 -16.66 0.59 2.37
C TYR A 130 -16.86 1.94 3.06
N GLN A 131 -17.80 2.76 2.60
CA GLN A 131 -18.23 3.96 3.30
C GLN A 131 -18.98 3.61 4.61
N GLU A 132 -19.82 2.57 4.58
CA GLU A 132 -20.48 2.09 5.80
C GLU A 132 -19.47 1.54 6.80
N LEU A 133 -18.50 0.73 6.35
CA LEU A 133 -17.39 0.27 7.20
C LEU A 133 -16.63 1.46 7.79
N ALA A 134 -16.37 2.48 6.99
CA ALA A 134 -15.66 3.67 7.46
C ALA A 134 -16.43 4.43 8.55
N ARG A 135 -17.72 4.56 8.42
CA ARG A 135 -18.57 5.18 9.46
C ARG A 135 -18.54 4.38 10.76
N ARG A 136 -18.56 3.04 10.69
CA ARG A 136 -18.44 2.15 11.86
C ARG A 136 -17.06 2.23 12.51
N ILE A 137 -15.99 2.35 11.73
CA ILE A 137 -14.61 2.50 12.23
C ILE A 137 -14.44 3.84 12.93
N GLY A 138 -14.79 4.96 12.28
CA GLY A 138 -14.64 6.32 12.78
C GLY A 138 -13.23 6.90 12.61
N LEU A 139 -13.13 8.23 12.52
CA LEU A 139 -11.88 8.94 12.20
C LEU A 139 -10.74 8.66 13.18
N GLU A 140 -11.02 8.59 14.47
CA GLU A 140 -9.97 8.42 15.49
C GLU A 140 -9.29 7.04 15.35
N ARG A 141 -10.04 5.98 15.07
CA ARG A 141 -9.44 4.66 14.80
C ARG A 141 -8.66 4.67 13.49
N TYR A 142 -9.13 5.37 12.45
CA TYR A 142 -8.35 5.50 11.21
C TYR A 142 -7.01 6.18 11.43
N LYS A 143 -6.93 7.26 12.19
CA LYS A 143 -5.65 7.93 12.51
C LYS A 143 -4.64 6.97 13.14
N VAL A 144 -5.09 6.20 14.13
CA VAL A 144 -4.25 5.20 14.80
C VAL A 144 -3.81 4.11 13.82
N TRP A 145 -4.74 3.56 13.04
CA TRP A 145 -4.46 2.43 12.17
C TRP A 145 -3.65 2.80 10.93
N LEU A 146 -3.86 3.98 10.35
CA LEU A 146 -3.02 4.45 9.24
C LEU A 146 -1.57 4.62 9.67
N ALA A 147 -1.33 5.11 10.89
CA ALA A 147 0.02 5.19 11.45
C ALA A 147 0.62 3.79 11.70
N ARG A 148 -0.14 2.85 12.31
CA ARG A 148 0.32 1.46 12.53
C ARG A 148 0.65 0.74 11.23
N LEU A 149 -0.16 0.94 10.20
CA LEU A 149 0.04 0.33 8.88
C LEU A 149 1.11 1.06 8.06
N ASP A 150 1.59 2.22 8.52
CA ASP A 150 2.49 3.10 7.77
C ASP A 150 1.99 3.31 6.33
N PHE A 151 0.74 3.81 6.20
CA PHE A 151 0.05 3.94 4.93
C PHE A 151 0.04 5.39 4.43
N GLY A 152 0.82 5.67 3.42
CA GLY A 152 0.89 6.97 2.74
C GLY A 152 1.18 8.16 3.67
N ASN A 153 0.47 9.27 3.46
CA ASN A 153 0.60 10.48 4.28
C ASN A 153 -0.21 10.43 5.60
N GLN A 154 -0.99 9.37 5.84
CA GLN A 154 -1.79 9.12 7.05
C GLN A 154 -2.88 10.18 7.34
N GLN A 155 -3.22 11.02 6.36
CA GLN A 155 -4.18 12.10 6.53
C GLN A 155 -5.62 11.62 6.32
N THR A 156 -6.51 11.86 7.31
CA THR A 156 -7.93 11.48 7.23
C THR A 156 -8.87 12.66 6.98
N GLY A 157 -8.38 13.89 7.13
CA GLY A 157 -9.26 15.07 7.11
C GLY A 157 -10.37 14.97 8.17
N THR A 158 -11.56 15.50 7.82
CA THR A 158 -12.71 15.58 8.72
C THR A 158 -13.91 14.73 8.26
N ILE A 159 -13.88 14.16 7.03
CA ILE A 159 -14.98 13.37 6.47
C ILE A 159 -14.56 11.92 6.43
N VAL A 160 -15.18 11.09 7.28
CA VAL A 160 -14.76 9.73 7.56
C VAL A 160 -14.89 8.75 6.38
N ASP A 161 -15.78 9.02 5.43
CA ASP A 161 -16.17 8.07 4.40
C ASP A 161 -15.79 8.49 2.96
N THR A 162 -14.96 9.55 2.81
CA THR A 162 -14.48 10.01 1.49
C THR A 162 -12.98 10.35 1.45
N PHE A 163 -12.26 10.36 2.56
CA PHE A 163 -10.87 10.83 2.63
C PHE A 163 -9.89 10.06 1.70
N TRP A 164 -10.22 8.84 1.30
CA TRP A 164 -9.45 8.04 0.35
C TRP A 164 -9.94 8.14 -1.11
N LEU A 165 -11.09 8.78 -1.33
CA LEU A 165 -11.71 8.99 -2.65
C LEU A 165 -11.37 10.39 -3.21
N ASP A 166 -11.46 11.40 -2.35
CA ASP A 166 -11.33 12.81 -2.73
C ASP A 166 -10.06 13.45 -2.15
N GLY A 167 -9.43 12.79 -1.20
CA GLY A 167 -8.33 13.28 -0.38
C GLY A 167 -8.84 13.67 1.03
N PRO A 168 -7.95 13.97 1.98
CA PRO A 168 -6.52 14.28 1.83
C PRO A 168 -5.57 13.06 1.93
N LEU A 169 -6.08 11.82 2.05
CA LEU A 169 -5.20 10.66 2.05
C LEU A 169 -4.54 10.50 0.68
N GLU A 170 -3.21 10.42 0.69
CA GLU A 170 -2.40 10.22 -0.50
C GLU A 170 -1.30 9.20 -0.24
N ILE A 171 -0.93 8.45 -1.28
CA ILE A 171 0.12 7.43 -1.24
C ILE A 171 0.83 7.40 -2.60
N SER A 172 2.13 7.13 -2.62
CA SER A 172 2.90 6.92 -3.84
C SER A 172 2.84 5.46 -4.31
N ALA A 173 3.12 5.22 -5.58
CA ALA A 173 3.18 3.86 -6.10
C ALA A 173 4.27 3.01 -5.41
N ILE A 174 5.38 3.63 -5.00
CA ILE A 174 6.42 2.96 -4.21
C ILE A 174 5.87 2.52 -2.85
N GLU A 175 5.18 3.42 -2.13
CA GLU A 175 4.60 3.10 -0.82
C GLU A 175 3.51 2.03 -0.92
N GLU A 176 2.64 2.09 -1.96
CA GLU A 176 1.63 1.08 -2.24
C GLU A 176 2.26 -0.30 -2.48
N ALA A 177 3.29 -0.39 -3.34
CA ALA A 177 3.99 -1.65 -3.61
C ALA A 177 4.61 -2.24 -2.33
N ARG A 178 5.22 -1.41 -1.49
CA ARG A 178 5.78 -1.83 -0.20
C ARG A 178 4.70 -2.24 0.80
N PHE A 179 3.57 -1.55 0.83
CA PHE A 179 2.45 -1.91 1.69
C PHE A 179 1.90 -3.29 1.33
N VAL A 180 1.60 -3.55 0.05
CA VAL A 180 1.09 -4.86 -0.36
C VAL A 180 2.14 -5.97 -0.23
N ALA A 181 3.44 -5.66 -0.35
CA ALA A 181 4.53 -6.59 -0.05
C ALA A 181 4.54 -7.01 1.43
N ARG A 182 4.32 -6.09 2.35
CA ARG A 182 4.20 -6.40 3.79
C ARG A 182 2.96 -7.24 4.08
N LEU A 183 1.82 -6.94 3.44
CA LEU A 183 0.60 -7.76 3.55
C LEU A 183 0.84 -9.17 3.01
N ALA A 184 1.47 -9.30 1.84
CA ALA A 184 1.80 -10.59 1.23
C ALA A 184 2.65 -11.47 2.15
N GLN A 185 3.59 -10.87 2.87
CA GLN A 185 4.47 -11.54 3.84
C GLN A 185 3.82 -11.80 5.20
N GLY A 186 2.61 -11.27 5.48
CA GLY A 186 2.01 -11.30 6.82
C GLY A 186 2.74 -10.41 7.83
N LYS A 187 3.42 -9.34 7.37
CA LYS A 187 4.28 -8.45 8.18
C LYS A 187 3.64 -7.09 8.50
N LEU A 188 2.35 -6.92 8.26
CA LEU A 188 1.66 -5.74 8.78
C LEU A 188 1.53 -5.83 10.31
N ASP A 189 1.47 -4.69 10.98
CA ASP A 189 1.13 -4.63 12.41
C ASP A 189 -0.37 -4.90 12.62
N ALA A 190 -0.77 -6.15 12.31
CA ALA A 190 -2.13 -6.67 12.36
C ALA A 190 -2.10 -8.19 12.61
N SER A 191 -3.19 -8.75 13.09
CA SER A 191 -3.27 -10.18 13.39
C SER A 191 -3.08 -11.05 12.14
N ALA A 192 -2.49 -12.23 12.31
CA ALA A 192 -2.27 -13.18 11.21
C ALA A 192 -3.60 -13.58 10.54
N ARG A 193 -4.69 -13.74 11.34
CA ARG A 193 -6.03 -14.04 10.84
C ARG A 193 -6.51 -12.97 9.88
N VAL A 194 -6.43 -11.70 10.27
CA VAL A 194 -6.92 -10.58 9.46
C VAL A 194 -6.11 -10.42 8.17
N GLN A 195 -4.79 -10.55 8.25
CA GLN A 195 -3.93 -10.51 7.07
C GLN A 195 -4.26 -11.67 6.10
N SER A 196 -4.50 -12.88 6.61
CA SER A 196 -4.88 -14.03 5.79
C SER A 196 -6.22 -13.80 5.07
N ILE A 197 -7.25 -13.32 5.78
CA ILE A 197 -8.55 -12.99 5.18
C ILE A 197 -8.38 -11.91 4.10
N THR A 198 -7.64 -10.84 4.40
CA THR A 198 -7.45 -9.74 3.44
C THR A 198 -6.74 -10.20 2.18
N ARG A 199 -5.73 -11.06 2.30
CA ARG A 199 -5.06 -11.69 1.15
C ARG A 199 -6.06 -12.52 0.32
N ASP A 200 -6.87 -13.34 0.97
CA ASP A 200 -7.82 -14.23 0.30
C ASP A 200 -8.88 -13.45 -0.51
N ILE A 201 -9.44 -12.37 0.03
CA ILE A 201 -10.49 -11.59 -0.66
C ILE A 201 -9.99 -10.74 -1.83
N ILE A 202 -8.67 -10.56 -2.00
CA ILE A 202 -8.06 -9.87 -3.16
C ILE A 202 -7.31 -10.82 -4.10
N ARG A 203 -7.47 -12.14 -3.91
CA ARG A 203 -6.95 -13.14 -4.83
C ARG A 203 -7.72 -13.07 -6.14
N LEU A 204 -7.00 -12.94 -7.27
CA LEU A 204 -7.60 -12.75 -8.59
C LEU A 204 -7.59 -14.03 -9.41
N GLU A 205 -6.41 -14.63 -9.60
CA GLU A 205 -6.25 -15.82 -10.45
C GLU A 205 -5.08 -16.69 -9.97
N SER A 206 -5.13 -17.96 -10.36
CA SER A 206 -4.03 -18.90 -10.17
C SER A 206 -3.79 -19.64 -11.48
N ARG A 207 -2.58 -19.56 -12.01
CA ARG A 207 -2.21 -20.17 -13.29
C ARG A 207 -0.73 -20.56 -13.30
N GLU A 208 -0.43 -21.78 -13.77
CA GLU A 208 0.94 -22.25 -14.01
C GLU A 208 1.88 -22.10 -12.78
N GLY A 209 1.35 -22.39 -11.59
CA GLY A 209 2.12 -22.25 -10.33
C GLY A 209 2.24 -20.83 -9.79
N LYS A 210 1.69 -19.82 -10.49
CA LYS A 210 1.63 -18.43 -10.07
C LYS A 210 0.25 -18.09 -9.51
N VAL A 211 0.21 -17.30 -8.45
CA VAL A 211 -1.02 -16.73 -7.90
C VAL A 211 -0.91 -15.22 -7.93
N LEU A 212 -1.87 -14.59 -8.59
CA LEU A 212 -1.97 -13.13 -8.69
C LEU A 212 -2.99 -12.61 -7.69
N TYR A 213 -2.59 -11.62 -6.94
CA TYR A 213 -3.42 -10.84 -6.02
C TYR A 213 -3.45 -9.39 -6.45
N GLY A 214 -4.56 -8.69 -6.24
CA GLY A 214 -4.58 -7.29 -6.58
C GLY A 214 -5.90 -6.58 -6.36
N LYS A 215 -5.81 -5.26 -6.35
CA LYS A 215 -6.94 -4.34 -6.26
C LYS A 215 -6.76 -3.18 -7.20
N THR A 216 -7.82 -2.87 -7.96
CA THR A 216 -7.89 -1.68 -8.80
C THR A 216 -8.44 -0.48 -8.04
N GLY A 217 -8.05 0.74 -8.45
CA GLY A 217 -8.61 2.00 -8.01
C GLY A 217 -9.02 2.89 -9.17
N TRP A 218 -9.99 3.77 -8.94
CA TRP A 218 -10.36 4.84 -9.84
C TRP A 218 -10.81 6.06 -9.03
N ARG A 219 -10.08 7.16 -9.15
CA ARG A 219 -10.51 8.47 -8.67
C ARG A 219 -11.31 9.15 -9.75
N PHE A 220 -12.61 9.30 -9.55
CA PHE A 220 -13.54 9.83 -10.58
C PHE A 220 -13.23 11.27 -10.96
N SER A 221 -12.94 12.13 -9.98
CA SER A 221 -12.75 13.58 -10.18
C SER A 221 -11.53 13.94 -11.03
N SER A 222 -10.51 13.08 -11.10
CA SER A 222 -9.28 13.31 -11.89
C SER A 222 -8.99 12.22 -12.90
N ASN A 223 -9.89 11.22 -13.03
CA ASN A 223 -9.67 10.05 -13.88
C ASN A 223 -8.32 9.33 -13.63
N LEU A 224 -7.88 9.31 -12.37
CA LEU A 224 -6.68 8.58 -11.97
C LEU A 224 -7.02 7.11 -11.77
N GLY A 225 -6.37 6.24 -12.50
CA GLY A 225 -6.50 4.80 -12.39
C GLY A 225 -5.36 4.17 -11.59
N TRP A 226 -5.66 3.18 -10.75
CA TRP A 226 -4.68 2.40 -9.99
C TRP A 226 -4.85 0.90 -10.21
N TRP A 227 -3.74 0.15 -10.09
CA TRP A 227 -3.74 -1.28 -9.88
C TRP A 227 -2.52 -1.66 -9.04
N THR A 228 -2.76 -2.27 -7.87
CA THR A 228 -1.71 -2.69 -6.94
C THR A 228 -1.94 -4.14 -6.51
N GLY A 229 -0.87 -4.86 -6.21
CA GLY A 229 -0.95 -6.26 -5.81
C GLY A 229 0.41 -6.96 -5.77
N TRP A 230 0.38 -8.28 -5.86
CA TRP A 230 1.60 -9.09 -5.93
C TRP A 230 1.35 -10.41 -6.68
N VAL A 231 2.45 -11.01 -7.13
CA VAL A 231 2.49 -12.36 -7.66
C VAL A 231 3.26 -13.25 -6.69
N GLU A 232 2.71 -14.41 -6.38
CA GLU A 232 3.39 -15.50 -5.66
C GLU A 232 3.75 -16.60 -6.65
N GLU A 233 5.02 -17.00 -6.69
CA GLU A 233 5.51 -18.13 -7.46
C GLU A 233 6.56 -18.88 -6.65
N ASN A 234 6.32 -20.16 -6.32
CA ASN A 234 7.29 -21.02 -5.60
C ASN A 234 7.93 -20.31 -4.38
N SER A 235 7.13 -19.64 -3.54
CA SER A 235 7.56 -18.84 -2.39
C SER A 235 8.27 -17.53 -2.74
N LYS A 236 8.46 -17.20 -4.02
CA LYS A 236 8.91 -15.88 -4.44
C LYS A 236 7.73 -14.90 -4.43
N LEU A 237 7.92 -13.76 -3.79
CA LEU A 237 6.95 -12.68 -3.74
C LEU A 237 7.46 -11.50 -4.56
N THR A 238 6.67 -11.06 -5.52
CA THR A 238 6.95 -9.87 -6.33
C THR A 238 5.75 -8.93 -6.25
N ALA A 239 5.88 -7.85 -5.52
CA ALA A 239 4.81 -6.86 -5.38
C ALA A 239 4.88 -5.81 -6.47
N PHE A 240 3.75 -5.22 -6.80
CA PHE A 240 3.68 -4.17 -7.81
C PHE A 240 2.64 -3.11 -7.49
N SER A 241 2.83 -1.92 -8.05
CA SER A 241 1.83 -0.88 -8.10
C SER A 241 1.96 -0.08 -9.39
N LEU A 242 0.81 0.23 -9.98
CA LEU A 242 0.67 1.05 -11.18
C LEU A 242 -0.32 2.17 -10.90
N ASN A 243 -0.03 3.37 -11.42
CA ASN A 243 -1.08 4.36 -11.64
C ASN A 243 -0.96 4.99 -13.03
N ILE A 244 -2.10 5.32 -13.61
CA ILE A 244 -2.24 5.91 -14.95
C ILE A 244 -3.24 7.05 -14.95
N ASP A 245 -3.02 8.03 -15.81
CA ASP A 245 -4.05 8.98 -16.19
C ASP A 245 -4.97 8.32 -17.22
N MET A 246 -6.29 8.44 -17.04
CA MET A 246 -7.29 7.81 -17.89
C MET A 246 -8.10 8.89 -18.63
N PRO A 247 -7.58 9.48 -19.72
CA PRO A 247 -8.29 10.55 -20.45
C PRO A 247 -9.66 10.09 -20.99
N GLY A 248 -9.81 8.82 -21.29
CA GLY A 248 -11.08 8.21 -21.70
C GLY A 248 -11.99 7.84 -20.52
N ALA A 249 -11.64 8.22 -19.27
CA ALA A 249 -12.41 7.92 -18.06
C ALA A 249 -12.80 6.43 -17.96
N ALA A 250 -14.11 6.12 -17.97
CA ALA A 250 -14.60 4.74 -17.80
C ALA A 250 -14.13 3.77 -18.92
N THR A 251 -13.89 4.26 -20.15
CA THR A 251 -13.41 3.43 -21.27
C THR A 251 -11.97 2.96 -21.06
N ASP A 252 -11.20 3.67 -20.26
CA ASP A 252 -9.81 3.33 -19.94
C ASP A 252 -9.66 2.39 -18.73
N LEU A 253 -10.76 2.06 -18.05
CA LEU A 253 -10.70 1.19 -16.85
C LEU A 253 -9.97 -0.15 -17.09
N PRO A 254 -10.15 -0.85 -18.22
CA PRO A 254 -9.41 -2.08 -18.49
C PRO A 254 -7.90 -1.89 -18.63
N LYS A 255 -7.46 -0.70 -19.08
CA LYS A 255 -6.04 -0.39 -19.33
C LYS A 255 -5.16 -0.54 -18.07
N ARG A 256 -5.71 -0.26 -16.89
CA ARG A 256 -4.98 -0.43 -15.61
C ARG A 256 -4.39 -1.83 -15.47
N VAL A 257 -5.22 -2.85 -15.70
CA VAL A 257 -4.82 -4.27 -15.59
C VAL A 257 -4.05 -4.70 -16.83
N ALA A 258 -4.46 -4.29 -18.03
CA ALA A 258 -3.81 -4.67 -19.29
C ALA A 258 -2.34 -4.18 -19.33
N ILE A 259 -2.10 -2.90 -19.05
CA ILE A 259 -0.75 -2.32 -18.98
C ILE A 259 0.08 -3.00 -17.88
N GLY A 260 -0.51 -3.16 -16.69
CA GLY A 260 0.21 -3.80 -15.57
C GLY A 260 0.62 -5.24 -15.91
N LYS A 261 -0.26 -6.05 -16.51
CA LYS A 261 0.08 -7.42 -16.97
C LYS A 261 1.14 -7.41 -18.07
N ALA A 262 1.05 -6.46 -19.02
CA ALA A 262 2.05 -6.33 -20.07
C ALA A 262 3.45 -6.00 -19.51
N VAL A 263 3.54 -5.09 -18.53
CA VAL A 263 4.80 -4.75 -17.86
C VAL A 263 5.31 -5.94 -17.03
N LEU A 264 4.44 -6.61 -16.26
CA LEU A 264 4.80 -7.81 -15.50
C LEU A 264 5.34 -8.93 -16.42
N GLY A 265 4.71 -9.13 -17.59
CA GLY A 265 5.19 -10.08 -18.59
C GLY A 265 6.56 -9.72 -19.16
N LYS A 266 6.79 -8.43 -19.52
CA LYS A 266 8.10 -7.96 -20.01
C LYS A 266 9.21 -8.07 -18.94
N LEU A 267 8.83 -8.06 -17.65
CA LEU A 267 9.74 -8.26 -16.52
C LEU A 267 9.86 -9.74 -16.08
N GLY A 268 9.21 -10.68 -16.78
CA GLY A 268 9.28 -12.12 -16.51
C GLY A 268 8.59 -12.56 -15.22
N VAL A 269 7.61 -11.78 -14.74
CA VAL A 269 6.84 -12.07 -13.52
C VAL A 269 5.54 -12.83 -13.82
N LEU A 270 4.89 -12.53 -14.95
CA LEU A 270 3.70 -13.24 -15.45
C LEU A 270 3.96 -13.89 -16.78
#